data_3f4f3603d8ff6b4b76b36783f301d279
#
_entry.id   3f4f3603d8ff6b4b76b36783f301d279
#
_cell.length_a   1.000
_cell.length_b   1.000
_cell.length_c   1.000
_cell.angle_alpha   90.00
_cell.angle_beta   90.00
_cell.angle_gamma   90.00
#
_symmetry.space_group_name_H-M   'P 1'
#
loop_
_entity.id
_entity.type
_entity.pdbx_description
1 polymer ?
#
loop_
_entity_poly.entity_id
_entity_poly.type
_entity_poly.pdbx_seq_one_letter_code
_entity_poly.pdbx_strand_id
1 'polypeptide(L)'
;MVKIIENVKKKYNVKAELCTSLNKVDLQELCDATEEAILAGGGFGWISPPALRTLQNYWKGVLLIPERTLIVGRLDSVVAGSVQLIKPTKNNEAQAHSCILSTFFFAPWARGFGLAKAVFEKAEEQAKKDGFKVITLEVRETQHRAIQLYEQAGFVKTGSNPKSVFVNGKYIAGHYYYKELEK
;
A
#
# COMPACT_ATOMS: atom_id res chain seq x y z
N MET A 1 41.47 25.17 -15.96
CA MET A 1 41.24 23.72 -15.76
C MET A 1 39.95 23.58 -14.99
N VAL A 2 38.80 23.48 -15.69
CA VAL A 2 37.46 23.39 -15.08
C VAL A 2 37.22 21.92 -14.76
N LYS A 3 37.11 21.56 -13.48
CA LYS A 3 36.68 20.23 -13.05
C LYS A 3 35.23 20.02 -13.39
N ILE A 4 34.96 19.17 -14.38
CA ILE A 4 33.66 18.62 -14.65
C ILE A 4 33.31 17.70 -13.48
N ILE A 5 32.42 18.18 -12.61
CA ILE A 5 31.82 17.33 -11.56
C ILE A 5 30.79 16.46 -12.30
N GLU A 6 31.17 15.23 -12.64
CA GLU A 6 30.22 14.22 -13.09
C GLU A 6 29.17 13.99 -11.97
N ASN A 7 27.94 14.41 -12.23
CA ASN A 7 26.78 14.11 -11.42
C ASN A 7 26.51 12.60 -11.52
N VAL A 8 27.14 11.81 -10.67
CA VAL A 8 26.79 10.40 -10.48
C VAL A 8 25.36 10.39 -9.92
N LYS A 9 24.37 10.20 -10.78
CA LYS A 9 22.98 9.93 -10.37
C LYS A 9 23.03 8.67 -9.49
N LYS A 10 22.87 8.84 -8.19
CA LYS A 10 22.77 7.72 -7.23
C LYS A 10 21.63 6.81 -7.70
N LYS A 11 21.96 5.61 -8.13
CA LYS A 11 20.97 4.61 -8.57
C LYS A 11 20.42 3.94 -7.31
N TYR A 12 19.22 4.30 -6.94
CA TYR A 12 18.49 3.67 -5.83
C TYR A 12 18.04 2.26 -6.23
N ASN A 13 18.15 1.33 -5.29
CA ASN A 13 17.62 -0.03 -5.47
C ASN A 13 16.18 -0.07 -4.97
N VAL A 14 15.24 -0.34 -5.89
CA VAL A 14 13.81 -0.46 -5.61
C VAL A 14 13.44 -1.94 -5.69
N LYS A 15 12.86 -2.47 -4.61
CA LYS A 15 12.42 -3.87 -4.55
C LYS A 15 11.02 -3.95 -3.93
N ALA A 16 10.17 -4.79 -4.52
CA ALA A 16 8.90 -5.19 -3.94
C ALA A 16 8.89 -6.71 -3.73
N GLU A 17 8.48 -7.15 -2.56
CA GLU A 17 8.50 -8.57 -2.22
C GLU A 17 7.35 -9.00 -1.31
N LEU A 18 6.96 -10.26 -1.46
CA LEU A 18 6.00 -10.90 -0.56
C LEU A 18 6.64 -11.04 0.83
N CYS A 19 5.94 -10.56 1.86
CA CYS A 19 6.38 -10.62 3.23
C CYS A 19 5.63 -11.71 3.99
N THR A 20 6.32 -12.80 4.31
CA THR A 20 5.77 -13.92 5.10
C THR A 20 6.26 -13.92 6.54
N SER A 21 7.28 -13.14 6.85
CA SER A 21 7.83 -12.96 8.19
C SER A 21 8.48 -11.58 8.31
N LEU A 22 8.49 -11.03 9.51
CA LEU A 22 9.16 -9.77 9.84
C LEU A 22 10.20 -10.05 10.92
N ASN A 23 11.46 -9.86 10.61
CA ASN A 23 12.50 -9.79 11.62
C ASN A 23 12.39 -8.47 12.42
N LYS A 24 13.22 -8.30 13.45
CA LYS A 24 13.12 -7.11 14.33
C LYS A 24 13.38 -5.80 13.57
N VAL A 25 14.31 -5.79 12.62
CA VAL A 25 14.67 -4.61 11.82
C VAL A 25 13.53 -4.26 10.88
N ASP A 26 13.08 -5.20 10.08
CA ASP A 26 11.98 -5.01 9.14
C ASP A 26 10.69 -4.55 9.82
N LEU A 27 10.40 -5.11 11.01
CA LEU A 27 9.24 -4.70 11.80
C LEU A 27 9.36 -3.25 12.28
N GLN A 28 10.55 -2.85 12.73
CA GLN A 28 10.79 -1.47 13.17
C GLN A 28 10.67 -0.51 11.98
N GLU A 29 11.35 -0.79 10.88
CA GLU A 29 11.29 0.03 9.65
C GLU A 29 9.87 0.18 9.11
N LEU A 30 9.08 -0.91 9.13
CA LEU A 30 7.68 -0.86 8.69
C LEU A 30 6.82 -0.03 9.64
N CYS A 31 7.09 -0.07 10.95
CA CYS A 31 6.42 0.79 11.93
C CYS A 31 6.78 2.26 11.72
N ASP A 32 8.05 2.58 11.52
CA ASP A 32 8.54 3.94 11.28
C ASP A 32 7.94 4.52 9.99
N ALA A 33 7.95 3.73 8.90
CA ALA A 33 7.31 4.11 7.65
C ALA A 33 5.79 4.34 7.80
N THR A 34 5.13 3.55 8.65
CA THR A 34 3.70 3.69 8.95
C THR A 34 3.42 4.99 9.71
N GLU A 35 4.19 5.26 10.76
CA GLU A 35 4.08 6.49 11.56
C GLU A 35 4.26 7.73 10.68
N GLU A 36 5.33 7.78 9.89
CA GLU A 36 5.60 8.89 8.97
C GLU A 36 4.51 9.08 7.93
N ALA A 37 3.95 7.98 7.40
CA ALA A 37 2.86 8.05 6.44
C ALA A 37 1.56 8.59 7.08
N ILE A 38 1.25 8.22 8.32
CA ILE A 38 0.10 8.75 9.07
C ILE A 38 0.28 10.25 9.31
N LEU A 39 1.46 10.68 9.79
CA LEU A 39 1.79 12.10 10.01
C LEU A 39 1.69 12.93 8.72
N ALA A 40 2.01 12.34 7.58
CA ALA A 40 1.87 12.95 6.26
C ALA A 40 0.43 12.89 5.69
N GLY A 41 -0.57 12.53 6.49
CA GLY A 41 -1.97 12.44 6.05
C GLY A 41 -2.31 11.17 5.28
N GLY A 42 -1.56 10.09 5.44
CA GLY A 42 -1.79 8.79 4.81
C GLY A 42 -3.16 8.18 5.14
N GLY A 43 -3.66 7.35 4.23
CA GLY A 43 -5.00 6.76 4.28
C GLY A 43 -5.13 5.56 5.23
N PHE A 44 -4.73 5.71 6.50
CA PHE A 44 -4.94 4.69 7.53
C PHE A 44 -6.25 4.90 8.30
N GLY A 45 -6.67 3.88 9.05
CA GLY A 45 -7.73 4.02 10.05
C GLY A 45 -7.35 4.93 11.21
N TRP A 46 -6.07 5.13 11.46
CA TRP A 46 -5.57 6.06 12.47
C TRP A 46 -5.49 7.50 11.94
N ILE A 47 -5.94 8.45 12.76
CA ILE A 47 -5.83 9.90 12.50
C ILE A 47 -4.47 10.41 12.98
N SER A 48 -3.97 9.85 14.08
CA SER A 48 -2.65 10.10 14.63
C SER A 48 -1.92 8.78 14.87
N PRO A 49 -0.59 8.75 14.83
CA PRO A 49 0.17 7.53 15.07
C PRO A 49 -0.13 6.96 16.45
N PRO A 50 -0.47 5.68 16.56
CA PRO A 50 -0.58 5.00 17.85
C PRO A 50 0.80 4.70 18.42
N ALA A 51 0.86 4.26 19.68
CA ALA A 51 2.11 3.83 20.29
C ALA A 51 2.80 2.73 19.47
N LEU A 52 4.14 2.74 19.43
CA LEU A 52 4.96 1.78 18.68
C LEU A 52 4.54 0.31 18.91
N ARG A 53 4.26 -0.05 20.16
CA ARG A 53 3.80 -1.41 20.50
C ARG A 53 2.48 -1.78 19.79
N THR A 54 1.59 -0.82 19.58
CA THR A 54 0.34 -1.02 18.85
C THR A 54 0.60 -1.28 17.38
N LEU A 55 1.50 -0.51 16.76
CA LEU A 55 1.94 -0.72 15.38
C LEU A 55 2.62 -2.08 15.20
N GLN A 56 3.53 -2.44 16.11
CA GLN A 56 4.19 -3.74 16.07
C GLN A 56 3.19 -4.90 16.18
N ASN A 57 2.20 -4.79 17.07
CA ASN A 57 1.17 -5.81 17.21
C ASN A 57 0.26 -5.88 15.97
N TYR A 58 -0.06 -4.73 15.37
CA TYR A 58 -0.83 -4.69 14.14
C TYR A 58 -0.11 -5.43 13.01
N TRP A 59 1.16 -5.12 12.74
CA TRP A 59 1.91 -5.75 11.65
C TRP A 59 2.16 -7.24 11.88
N LYS A 60 2.43 -7.66 13.12
CA LYS A 60 2.49 -9.07 13.47
C LYS A 60 1.14 -9.76 13.26
N GLY A 61 0.05 -9.10 13.64
CA GLY A 61 -1.31 -9.60 13.43
C GLY A 61 -1.67 -9.77 11.97
N VAL A 62 -1.23 -8.87 11.09
CA VAL A 62 -1.44 -8.98 9.63
C VAL A 62 -0.92 -10.29 9.08
N LEU A 63 0.27 -10.73 9.53
CA LEU A 63 0.89 -11.98 9.07
C LEU A 63 0.21 -13.25 9.63
N LEU A 64 -0.59 -13.13 10.67
CA LEU A 64 -1.31 -14.25 11.28
C LEU A 64 -2.70 -14.49 10.67
N ILE A 65 -3.19 -13.55 9.86
CA ILE A 65 -4.52 -13.62 9.24
C ILE A 65 -4.39 -14.27 7.87
N PRO A 66 -4.95 -15.49 7.65
CA PRO A 66 -4.81 -16.23 6.40
C PRO A 66 -5.36 -15.50 5.16
N GLU A 67 -6.36 -14.64 5.36
CA GLU A 67 -6.97 -13.85 4.31
C GLU A 67 -6.12 -12.65 3.89
N ARG A 68 -5.00 -12.36 4.58
CA ARG A 68 -4.14 -11.22 4.27
C ARG A 68 -2.82 -11.67 3.66
N THR A 69 -2.49 -11.05 2.56
CA THR A 69 -1.17 -11.17 1.92
C THR A 69 -0.47 -9.83 2.01
N LEU A 70 0.65 -9.77 2.70
CA LEU A 70 1.45 -8.56 2.86
C LEU A 70 2.56 -8.51 1.81
N ILE A 71 2.67 -7.39 1.12
CA ILE A 71 3.77 -7.07 0.21
C ILE A 71 4.45 -5.81 0.73
N VAL A 72 5.76 -5.85 0.90
CA VAL A 72 6.57 -4.72 1.35
C VAL A 72 7.39 -4.15 0.20
N GLY A 73 7.60 -2.84 0.25
CA GLY A 73 8.48 -2.12 -0.64
C GLY A 73 9.74 -1.67 0.07
N ARG A 74 10.90 -1.94 -0.55
CA ARG A 74 12.21 -1.51 -0.04
C ARG A 74 12.86 -0.51 -0.97
N LEU A 75 13.46 0.50 -0.37
CA LEU A 75 14.35 1.45 -1.04
C LEU A 75 15.73 1.33 -0.40
N ASP A 76 16.77 0.96 -1.17
CA ASP A 76 18.11 0.67 -0.69
C ASP A 76 18.12 -0.33 0.50
N SER A 77 17.30 -1.38 0.41
CA SER A 77 17.10 -2.45 1.40
C SER A 77 16.26 -2.08 2.63
N VAL A 78 15.92 -0.81 2.87
CA VAL A 78 15.07 -0.36 3.98
C VAL A 78 13.61 -0.54 3.63
N VAL A 79 12.80 -1.10 4.53
CA VAL A 79 11.33 -1.21 4.34
C VAL A 79 10.71 0.19 4.42
N ALA A 80 10.15 0.63 3.32
CA ALA A 80 9.68 2.00 3.15
C ALA A 80 8.15 2.13 2.95
N GLY A 81 7.44 1.03 2.95
CA GLY A 81 6.00 1.00 2.79
C GLY A 81 5.47 -0.39 2.44
N SER A 82 4.17 -0.50 2.25
CA SER A 82 3.54 -1.78 1.97
C SER A 82 2.19 -1.65 1.26
N VAL A 83 1.67 -2.81 0.87
CA VAL A 83 0.29 -3.03 0.46
C VAL A 83 -0.18 -4.37 1.01
N GLN A 84 -1.48 -4.49 1.28
CA GLN A 84 -2.12 -5.74 1.62
C GLN A 84 -3.13 -6.13 0.54
N LEU A 85 -3.14 -7.41 0.15
CA LEU A 85 -4.26 -8.01 -0.54
C LEU A 85 -5.10 -8.75 0.50
N ILE A 86 -6.38 -8.42 0.56
CA ILE A 86 -7.35 -9.03 1.46
C ILE A 86 -8.24 -9.94 0.63
N LYS A 87 -8.19 -11.24 0.92
CA LYS A 87 -8.99 -12.28 0.29
C LYS A 87 -10.37 -12.35 0.97
N PRO A 88 -11.43 -12.72 0.27
CA PRO A 88 -12.70 -13.02 0.92
C PRO A 88 -12.56 -14.22 1.86
N THR A 89 -13.39 -14.28 2.89
CA THR A 89 -13.48 -15.46 3.75
C THR A 89 -14.03 -16.68 2.97
N LYS A 90 -13.69 -17.89 3.41
CA LYS A 90 -14.04 -19.14 2.68
C LYS A 90 -15.54 -19.34 2.45
N ASN A 91 -16.38 -18.78 3.33
CA ASN A 91 -17.84 -18.85 3.18
C ASN A 91 -18.42 -17.75 2.29
N ASN A 92 -17.61 -16.87 1.72
CA ASN A 92 -18.03 -15.85 0.76
C ASN A 92 -17.70 -16.29 -0.67
N GLU A 93 -18.34 -17.35 -1.12
CA GLU A 93 -18.12 -17.98 -2.43
C GLU A 93 -18.43 -17.03 -3.59
N ALA A 94 -19.45 -16.21 -3.45
CA ALA A 94 -19.86 -15.24 -4.48
C ALA A 94 -18.77 -14.20 -4.80
N GLN A 95 -17.89 -13.89 -3.85
CA GLN A 95 -16.78 -12.96 -4.03
C GLN A 95 -15.42 -13.67 -4.17
N ALA A 96 -15.37 -14.99 -4.26
CA ALA A 96 -14.13 -15.76 -4.34
C ALA A 96 -13.20 -15.37 -5.50
N HIS A 97 -13.76 -14.72 -6.53
CA HIS A 97 -13.01 -14.23 -7.70
C HIS A 97 -12.31 -12.88 -7.48
N SER A 98 -12.54 -12.22 -6.35
CA SER A 98 -12.09 -10.83 -6.11
C SER A 98 -11.27 -10.72 -4.84
N CYS A 99 -10.29 -9.80 -4.82
CA CYS A 99 -9.58 -9.40 -3.62
C CYS A 99 -9.59 -7.87 -3.46
N ILE A 100 -9.32 -7.41 -2.25
CA ILE A 100 -9.27 -5.98 -1.92
C ILE A 100 -7.80 -5.57 -1.76
N LEU A 101 -7.39 -4.53 -2.47
CA LEU A 101 -6.11 -3.87 -2.24
C LEU A 101 -6.29 -2.83 -1.15
N SER A 102 -5.54 -2.96 -0.06
CA SER A 102 -5.68 -2.13 1.14
C SER A 102 -4.33 -1.72 1.70
N THR A 103 -4.32 -0.72 2.55
CA THR A 103 -3.13 -0.27 3.30
C THR A 103 -1.93 -0.03 2.38
N PHE A 104 -2.19 0.68 1.25
CA PHE A 104 -1.16 1.06 0.29
C PHE A 104 -0.56 2.40 0.69
N PHE A 105 0.68 2.38 1.16
CA PHE A 105 1.37 3.59 1.64
C PHE A 105 2.88 3.49 1.50
N PHE A 106 3.54 4.65 1.48
CA PHE A 106 4.99 4.79 1.52
C PHE A 106 5.40 5.96 2.38
N ALA A 107 6.48 5.79 3.13
CA ALA A 107 7.11 6.88 3.86
C ALA A 107 7.42 8.06 2.93
N PRO A 108 7.29 9.31 3.38
CA PRO A 108 7.51 10.50 2.55
C PRO A 108 8.87 10.50 1.83
N TRP A 109 9.93 10.09 2.49
CA TRP A 109 11.28 10.05 1.95
C TRP A 109 11.48 9.03 0.82
N ALA A 110 10.63 8.00 0.74
CA ALA A 110 10.69 6.96 -0.29
C ALA A 110 9.82 7.25 -1.52
N ARG A 111 9.17 8.40 -1.57
CA ARG A 111 8.31 8.80 -2.68
C ARG A 111 9.13 9.34 -3.86
N GLY A 112 8.64 9.12 -5.09
CA GLY A 112 9.31 9.62 -6.30
C GLY A 112 10.37 8.69 -6.89
N PHE A 113 10.68 7.56 -6.25
CA PHE A 113 11.68 6.58 -6.72
C PHE A 113 11.08 5.40 -7.48
N GLY A 114 9.78 5.41 -7.79
CA GLY A 114 9.10 4.30 -8.49
C GLY A 114 8.65 3.16 -7.59
N LEU A 115 8.87 3.26 -6.26
CA LEU A 115 8.55 2.20 -5.31
C LEU A 115 7.05 1.84 -5.29
N ALA A 116 6.17 2.85 -5.35
CA ALA A 116 4.73 2.65 -5.39
C ALA A 116 4.30 1.80 -6.60
N LYS A 117 4.88 2.08 -7.78
CA LYS A 117 4.63 1.30 -8.99
C LYS A 117 5.10 -0.15 -8.82
N ALA A 118 6.32 -0.35 -8.34
CA ALA A 118 6.88 -1.70 -8.15
C ALA A 118 6.06 -2.54 -7.16
N VAL A 119 5.63 -1.95 -6.04
CA VAL A 119 4.79 -2.65 -5.04
C VAL A 119 3.40 -2.95 -5.59
N PHE A 120 2.84 -2.04 -6.37
CA PHE A 120 1.56 -2.25 -7.03
C PHE A 120 1.62 -3.38 -8.06
N GLU A 121 2.62 -3.38 -8.95
CA GLU A 121 2.84 -4.43 -9.94
C GLU A 121 3.03 -5.80 -9.27
N LYS A 122 3.75 -5.84 -8.16
CA LYS A 122 3.92 -7.07 -7.36
C LYS A 122 2.61 -7.54 -6.73
N ALA A 123 1.75 -6.62 -6.28
CA ALA A 123 0.44 -6.97 -5.76
C ALA A 123 -0.47 -7.54 -6.85
N GLU A 124 -0.45 -6.95 -8.04
CA GLU A 124 -1.21 -7.43 -9.19
C GLU A 124 -0.73 -8.82 -9.63
N GLU A 125 0.58 -9.04 -9.74
CA GLU A 125 1.18 -10.34 -10.02
C GLU A 125 0.72 -11.40 -9.00
N GLN A 126 0.76 -11.05 -7.71
CA GLN A 126 0.36 -11.97 -6.64
C GLN A 126 -1.15 -12.26 -6.68
N ALA A 127 -1.99 -11.26 -6.95
CA ALA A 127 -3.43 -11.46 -7.10
C ALA A 127 -3.76 -12.42 -8.25
N LYS A 128 -3.09 -12.26 -9.41
CA LYS A 128 -3.22 -13.18 -10.54
C LYS A 128 -2.77 -14.61 -10.18
N LYS A 129 -1.63 -14.73 -9.50
CA LYS A 129 -1.09 -16.02 -9.03
C LYS A 129 -2.04 -16.73 -8.06
N ASP A 130 -2.72 -15.98 -7.21
CA ASP A 130 -3.72 -16.49 -6.26
C ASP A 130 -5.06 -16.83 -6.94
N GLY A 131 -5.20 -16.59 -8.26
CA GLY A 131 -6.38 -16.91 -9.06
C GLY A 131 -7.48 -15.86 -9.05
N PHE A 132 -7.23 -14.66 -8.51
CA PHE A 132 -8.20 -13.58 -8.54
C PHE A 132 -8.34 -13.01 -9.96
N LYS A 133 -9.56 -12.62 -10.28
CA LYS A 133 -9.93 -11.99 -11.56
C LYS A 133 -10.18 -10.50 -11.43
N VAL A 134 -10.42 -10.02 -10.22
CA VAL A 134 -10.74 -8.63 -9.94
C VAL A 134 -9.99 -8.17 -8.69
N ILE A 135 -9.46 -6.96 -8.76
CA ILE A 135 -8.99 -6.21 -7.58
C ILE A 135 -9.93 -5.03 -7.37
N THR A 136 -10.39 -4.84 -6.13
CA THR A 136 -11.13 -3.65 -5.71
C THR A 136 -10.31 -2.84 -4.71
N LEU A 137 -10.58 -1.55 -4.60
CA LEU A 137 -10.00 -0.69 -3.58
C LEU A 137 -10.93 0.48 -3.25
N GLU A 138 -10.71 1.05 -2.07
CA GLU A 138 -11.22 2.36 -1.68
C GLU A 138 -10.06 3.30 -1.41
N VAL A 139 -10.17 4.54 -1.88
CA VAL A 139 -9.17 5.59 -1.68
C VAL A 139 -9.83 6.90 -1.28
N ARG A 140 -9.26 7.60 -0.29
CA ARG A 140 -9.74 8.94 0.08
C ARG A 140 -9.52 9.93 -1.06
N GLU A 141 -10.47 10.82 -1.30
CA GLU A 141 -10.37 11.86 -2.34
C GLU A 141 -9.11 12.73 -2.23
N THR A 142 -8.57 12.89 -1.01
CA THR A 142 -7.35 13.65 -0.74
C THR A 142 -6.05 12.96 -1.18
N GLN A 143 -6.10 11.68 -1.54
CA GLN A 143 -4.93 10.90 -1.94
C GLN A 143 -4.68 10.99 -3.45
N HIS A 144 -4.52 12.19 -4.00
CA HIS A 144 -4.46 12.46 -5.44
C HIS A 144 -3.39 11.63 -6.18
N ARG A 145 -2.21 11.44 -5.58
CA ARG A 145 -1.13 10.63 -6.20
C ARG A 145 -1.47 9.16 -6.28
N ALA A 146 -2.14 8.61 -5.27
CA ALA A 146 -2.60 7.23 -5.30
C ALA A 146 -3.72 7.04 -6.34
N ILE A 147 -4.66 7.99 -6.42
CA ILE A 147 -5.72 7.99 -7.43
C ILE A 147 -5.11 7.97 -8.84
N GLN A 148 -4.19 8.89 -9.13
CA GLN A 148 -3.50 8.92 -10.43
C GLN A 148 -2.79 7.60 -10.77
N LEU A 149 -2.12 6.99 -9.77
CA LEU A 149 -1.45 5.70 -9.97
C LEU A 149 -2.46 4.60 -10.33
N TYR A 150 -3.59 4.53 -9.61
CA TYR A 150 -4.61 3.52 -9.87
C TYR A 150 -5.27 3.71 -11.24
N GLU A 151 -5.61 4.94 -11.62
CA GLU A 151 -6.20 5.24 -12.93
C GLU A 151 -5.22 4.92 -14.08
N GLN A 152 -3.93 5.28 -13.94
CA GLN A 152 -2.89 4.89 -14.90
C GLN A 152 -2.67 3.38 -14.97
N ALA A 153 -2.90 2.67 -13.88
CA ALA A 153 -2.83 1.22 -13.84
C ALA A 153 -4.10 0.53 -14.38
N GLY A 154 -5.10 1.28 -14.84
CA GLY A 154 -6.31 0.75 -15.46
C GLY A 154 -7.46 0.48 -14.49
N PHE A 155 -7.42 1.03 -13.27
CA PHE A 155 -8.58 0.99 -12.38
C PHE A 155 -9.66 1.94 -12.86
N VAL A 156 -10.91 1.49 -12.74
CA VAL A 156 -12.11 2.23 -13.08
C VAL A 156 -12.87 2.61 -11.82
N LYS A 157 -13.21 3.90 -11.68
CA LYS A 157 -14.01 4.40 -10.58
C LYS A 157 -15.47 3.95 -10.73
N THR A 158 -16.04 3.34 -9.69
CA THR A 158 -17.42 2.86 -9.67
C THR A 158 -18.36 3.71 -8.85
N GLY A 159 -17.82 4.50 -7.92
CA GLY A 159 -18.65 5.32 -7.07
C GLY A 159 -17.88 6.07 -6.00
N SER A 160 -18.63 6.76 -5.14
CA SER A 160 -18.05 7.53 -4.02
C SER A 160 -19.02 7.53 -2.84
N ASN A 161 -18.45 7.43 -1.63
CA ASN A 161 -19.14 7.73 -0.39
C ASN A 161 -18.70 9.12 0.10
N PRO A 162 -19.56 10.15 0.10
CA PRO A 162 -19.17 11.51 0.49
C PRO A 162 -18.80 11.66 1.97
N LYS A 163 -19.13 10.67 2.79
CA LYS A 163 -18.86 10.65 4.23
C LYS A 163 -18.10 9.39 4.66
N SER A 164 -17.13 8.96 3.86
CA SER A 164 -16.36 7.73 4.11
C SER A 164 -15.54 7.82 5.39
N VAL A 165 -14.87 8.93 5.63
CA VAL A 165 -14.07 9.13 6.85
C VAL A 165 -14.30 10.52 7.44
N PHE A 166 -14.11 10.62 8.77
CA PHE A 166 -14.22 11.89 9.51
C PHE A 166 -12.87 12.21 10.13
N VAL A 167 -12.23 13.27 9.66
CA VAL A 167 -10.89 13.67 10.07
C VAL A 167 -10.87 15.18 10.35
N ASN A 168 -10.36 15.57 11.52
CA ASN A 168 -10.22 16.98 11.92
C ASN A 168 -11.52 17.80 11.73
N GLY A 169 -12.65 17.21 12.15
CA GLY A 169 -13.96 17.89 12.09
C GLY A 169 -14.61 17.94 10.70
N LYS A 170 -14.04 17.24 9.69
CA LYS A 170 -14.55 17.23 8.31
C LYS A 170 -14.75 15.82 7.80
N TYR A 171 -15.82 15.63 7.02
CA TYR A 171 -15.99 14.45 6.22
C TYR A 171 -15.08 14.51 4.97
N ILE A 172 -14.45 13.40 4.65
CA ILE A 172 -13.65 13.20 3.43
C ILE A 172 -14.30 12.08 2.66
N ALA A 173 -14.51 12.27 1.36
CA ALA A 173 -15.07 11.24 0.52
C ALA A 173 -14.09 10.09 0.28
N GLY A 174 -14.62 8.88 0.15
CA GLY A 174 -13.94 7.69 -0.31
C GLY A 174 -14.42 7.33 -1.71
N HIS A 175 -13.50 7.05 -2.61
CA HIS A 175 -13.78 6.64 -3.98
C HIS A 175 -13.53 5.16 -4.13
N TYR A 176 -14.47 4.45 -4.73
CA TYR A 176 -14.40 3.01 -4.99
C TYR A 176 -13.92 2.77 -6.40
N TYR A 177 -12.96 1.86 -6.53
CA TYR A 177 -12.36 1.46 -7.80
C TYR A 177 -12.33 -0.06 -7.94
N TYR A 178 -12.36 -0.54 -9.16
CA TYR A 178 -12.07 -1.93 -9.50
C TYR A 178 -11.16 -2.00 -10.71
N LYS A 179 -10.49 -3.13 -10.85
CA LYS A 179 -9.72 -3.50 -12.03
C LYS A 179 -9.93 -4.98 -12.33
N GLU A 180 -10.24 -5.30 -13.58
CA GLU A 180 -10.20 -6.69 -14.07
C GLU A 180 -8.73 -7.07 -14.34
N LEU A 181 -8.38 -8.27 -13.87
CA LEU A 181 -7.07 -8.84 -14.10
C LEU A 181 -7.14 -9.73 -15.35
N GLU A 182 -6.52 -9.28 -16.43
CA GLU A 182 -6.36 -10.13 -17.61
C GLU A 182 -5.59 -11.41 -17.28
N LYS A 183 -5.94 -12.49 -17.98
CA LYS A 183 -5.27 -13.80 -17.82
C LYS A 183 -3.84 -13.77 -18.30
#